data_4a4997747beec8eb6638bfebe7b1f7d5
#
_entry.id   4a4997747beec8eb6638bfebe7b1f7d5
#
_cell.length_a   1.000
_cell.length_b   1.000
_cell.length_c   1.000
_cell.angle_alpha   90.00
_cell.angle_beta   90.00
_cell.angle_gamma   90.00
#
_symmetry.space_group_name_H-M   'P 1'
#
loop_
_entity.id
_entity.type
_entity.pdbx_description
1 polymer ?
#
loop_
_entity_poly.entity_id
_entity_poly.type
_entity_poly.pdbx_seq_one_letter_code
_entity_poly.pdbx_strand_id
1 'polypeptide(L)'
;QSSTYRARFPVQLRGATAEFWNSKLCNFVGSGPDLHGAYGFRLRHHFGLDQLVRAYEALSHTPESRQVVLQMWDAGSDLPREDGTPSDPDIPCNVISMPKIRDGKLEWLQIIRSNDLFLGVPHNLVQFTCLQEIMAGWLGVECASYNQISDSLHLYNRDERDVFGSRPLSNVAPNTDSLALPREESEVTFGELERRIEWMITPELREEELERMFRWDAARQAYRNMLAVLVAEAARRRGWTDLETGAMSTCTNSAFKELWIRWVQRMEA
;
A
#
# COMPACT_ATOMS: atom_id res chain seq x y z
N GLN A 1 -8.99 13.05 -8.80
CA GLN A 1 -9.12 11.82 -7.97
C GLN A 1 -8.02 11.68 -6.90
N SER A 2 -6.90 12.42 -6.97
CA SER A 2 -5.86 12.46 -5.93
C SER A 2 -6.25 13.36 -4.74
N SER A 3 -7.06 14.38 -5.00
CA SER A 3 -7.52 15.39 -4.03
C SER A 3 -8.29 14.83 -2.84
N THR A 4 -8.66 13.57 -2.91
CA THR A 4 -9.53 12.96 -1.92
C THR A 4 -8.85 11.95 -1.01
N TYR A 5 -7.56 11.62 -1.23
CA TYR A 5 -6.91 10.56 -0.44
C TYR A 5 -6.75 10.93 1.04
N ARG A 6 -6.45 12.18 1.39
CA ARG A 6 -6.45 12.62 2.79
C ARG A 6 -7.86 12.71 3.38
N ALA A 7 -8.84 13.13 2.59
CA ALA A 7 -10.22 13.25 3.02
C ALA A 7 -10.98 11.91 3.00
N ARG A 8 -10.60 11.00 2.09
CA ARG A 8 -11.26 9.70 1.91
C ARG A 8 -10.87 8.62 2.92
N PHE A 9 -9.76 8.77 3.64
CA PHE A 9 -9.40 7.85 4.71
C PHE A 9 -9.46 8.56 6.07
N PRO A 10 -10.65 8.80 6.60
CA PRO A 10 -10.79 9.35 7.93
C PRO A 10 -10.14 8.45 8.97
N VAL A 11 -9.91 9.01 10.11
CA VAL A 11 -9.22 8.47 11.30
C VAL A 11 -9.62 7.03 11.63
N GLN A 12 -10.81 6.59 11.22
CA GLN A 12 -11.37 5.28 11.57
C GLN A 12 -10.73 4.08 10.87
N LEU A 13 -9.99 4.28 9.78
CA LEU A 13 -9.31 3.18 9.07
C LEU A 13 -7.79 3.30 9.02
N ARG A 14 -7.27 4.44 9.46
CA ARG A 14 -5.83 4.63 9.48
C ARG A 14 -5.25 4.03 10.74
N GLY A 15 -4.39 3.04 10.57
CA GLY A 15 -3.52 2.60 11.62
C GLY A 15 -2.55 3.69 12.10
N ALA A 16 -2.08 4.52 11.20
CA ALA A 16 -1.48 5.79 11.56
C ALA A 16 -2.62 6.78 11.77
N THR A 17 -2.73 7.34 12.95
CA THR A 17 -3.73 8.32 13.31
C THR A 17 -3.68 9.54 12.38
N ALA A 18 -4.78 10.31 12.29
CA ALA A 18 -4.75 11.61 11.61
C ALA A 18 -3.61 12.49 12.17
N GLU A 19 -3.25 12.30 13.43
CA GLU A 19 -2.12 12.93 14.08
C GLU A 19 -0.78 12.53 13.44
N PHE A 20 -0.56 11.26 13.11
CA PHE A 20 0.64 10.83 12.37
C PHE A 20 0.74 11.50 11.00
N TRP A 21 -0.36 11.51 10.23
CA TRP A 21 -0.38 12.15 8.91
C TRP A 21 -0.26 13.67 9.00
N ASN A 22 -0.90 14.28 10.01
CA ASN A 22 -0.91 15.72 10.18
C ASN A 22 0.34 16.24 10.91
N SER A 23 0.95 15.47 11.81
CA SER A 23 2.12 15.90 12.59
C SER A 23 3.45 15.39 12.03
N LYS A 24 3.54 14.11 11.65
CA LYS A 24 4.81 13.51 11.21
C LYS A 24 5.06 13.60 9.71
N LEU A 25 4.01 13.56 8.91
CA LEU A 25 4.12 13.61 7.46
C LEU A 25 3.79 14.98 6.86
N CYS A 26 3.11 15.88 7.57
CA CYS A 26 2.79 17.21 7.03
C CYS A 26 4.02 18.00 6.60
N ASN A 27 5.16 17.78 7.24
CA ASN A 27 6.43 18.40 6.85
C ASN A 27 6.96 17.88 5.49
N PHE A 28 6.50 16.71 5.04
CA PHE A 28 6.94 16.07 3.80
C PHE A 28 5.89 16.11 2.68
N VAL A 29 4.62 16.29 3.03
CA VAL A 29 3.52 16.21 2.07
C VAL A 29 2.62 17.45 2.10
N GLY A 30 3.01 18.48 2.86
CA GLY A 30 2.22 19.70 3.04
C GLY A 30 0.90 19.48 3.78
N SER A 31 0.12 20.55 3.94
CA SER A 31 -1.16 20.57 4.67
C SER A 31 -2.39 20.51 3.76
N GLY A 32 -2.21 20.56 2.44
CA GLY A 32 -3.30 20.54 1.45
C GLY A 32 -4.06 19.21 1.39
N PRO A 33 -5.23 19.18 0.77
CA PRO A 33 -6.02 17.96 0.60
C PRO A 33 -5.38 16.99 -0.42
N ASP A 34 -4.54 17.52 -1.31
CA ASP A 34 -3.94 16.78 -2.42
C ASP A 34 -2.56 16.22 -2.06
N LEU A 35 -2.30 14.99 -2.47
CA LEU A 35 -1.02 14.32 -2.35
C LEU A 35 -0.42 14.19 -3.76
N HIS A 36 0.33 15.21 -4.18
CA HIS A 36 0.89 15.29 -5.54
C HIS A 36 1.97 14.24 -5.80
N GLY A 37 2.71 13.84 -4.76
CA GLY A 37 3.72 12.79 -4.80
C GLY A 37 3.18 11.37 -4.58
N ALA A 38 1.85 11.19 -4.42
CA ALA A 38 1.27 9.87 -4.20
C ALA A 38 1.55 8.94 -5.38
N TYR A 39 2.21 7.80 -5.13
CA TYR A 39 2.67 6.90 -6.18
C TYR A 39 1.55 6.35 -7.05
N GLY A 40 0.39 6.04 -6.47
CA GLY A 40 -0.79 5.62 -7.23
C GLY A 40 -1.27 6.68 -8.21
N PHE A 41 -1.27 7.96 -7.81
CA PHE A 41 -1.59 9.07 -8.70
C PHE A 41 -0.56 9.22 -9.82
N ARG A 42 0.74 9.15 -9.47
CA ARG A 42 1.84 9.24 -10.44
C ARG A 42 1.78 8.11 -11.46
N LEU A 43 1.50 6.90 -11.03
CA LEU A 43 1.44 5.72 -11.89
C LEU A 43 0.20 5.72 -12.81
N ARG A 44 -0.91 6.32 -12.40
CA ARG A 44 -2.19 6.16 -13.13
C ARG A 44 -2.74 7.42 -13.77
N HIS A 45 -2.30 8.63 -13.34
CA HIS A 45 -2.96 9.87 -13.76
C HIS A 45 -2.01 11.00 -14.14
N HIS A 46 -0.93 11.22 -13.39
CA HIS A 46 -0.06 12.39 -13.51
C HIS A 46 0.46 12.62 -14.93
N PHE A 47 0.90 11.57 -15.61
CA PHE A 47 1.49 11.64 -16.95
C PHE A 47 0.45 11.55 -18.08
N GLY A 48 -0.84 11.70 -17.78
CA GLY A 48 -1.90 11.64 -18.79
C GLY A 48 -2.18 10.22 -19.31
N LEU A 49 -1.62 9.19 -18.66
CA LEU A 49 -1.84 7.80 -19.02
C LEU A 49 -1.80 6.91 -17.79
N ASP A 50 -2.55 5.81 -17.80
CA ASP A 50 -2.43 4.73 -16.81
C ASP A 50 -1.24 3.83 -17.20
N GLN A 51 -0.10 4.06 -16.54
CA GLN A 51 1.12 3.34 -16.82
C GLN A 51 1.04 1.86 -16.46
N LEU A 52 0.23 1.48 -15.44
CA LEU A 52 0.06 0.08 -15.06
C LEU A 52 -0.69 -0.70 -16.13
N VAL A 53 -1.76 -0.13 -16.66
CA VAL A 53 -2.51 -0.73 -17.77
C VAL A 53 -1.62 -0.83 -19.02
N ARG A 54 -0.88 0.23 -19.34
CA ARG A 54 0.01 0.24 -20.50
C ARG A 54 1.15 -0.78 -20.37
N ALA A 55 1.70 -0.95 -19.16
CA ALA A 55 2.74 -1.95 -18.89
C ALA A 55 2.21 -3.38 -19.06
N TYR A 56 1.01 -3.64 -18.52
CA TYR A 56 0.32 -4.91 -18.72
C TYR A 56 0.13 -5.23 -20.21
N GLU A 57 -0.43 -4.29 -20.98
CA GLU A 57 -0.64 -4.47 -22.42
C GLU A 57 0.66 -4.74 -23.17
N ALA A 58 1.70 -3.94 -22.88
CA ALA A 58 3.01 -4.09 -23.52
C ALA A 58 3.65 -5.46 -23.23
N LEU A 59 3.63 -5.90 -21.97
CA LEU A 59 4.21 -7.18 -21.56
C LEU A 59 3.36 -8.38 -22.02
N SER A 60 2.04 -8.22 -22.15
CA SER A 60 1.18 -9.27 -22.70
C SER A 60 1.46 -9.52 -24.19
N HIS A 61 1.74 -8.45 -24.96
CA HIS A 61 2.04 -8.57 -26.39
C HIS A 61 3.50 -8.90 -26.66
N THR A 62 4.42 -8.40 -25.82
CA THR A 62 5.86 -8.56 -25.99
C THR A 62 6.49 -8.88 -24.62
N PRO A 63 6.41 -10.15 -24.16
CA PRO A 63 6.90 -10.54 -22.83
C PRO A 63 8.36 -10.18 -22.59
N GLU A 64 9.22 -10.33 -23.60
CA GLU A 64 10.65 -10.04 -23.52
C GLU A 64 11.01 -8.54 -23.63
N SER A 65 10.02 -7.64 -23.64
CA SER A 65 10.26 -6.20 -23.72
C SER A 65 11.23 -5.71 -22.63
N ARG A 66 12.13 -4.81 -23.04
CA ARG A 66 13.07 -4.11 -22.15
C ARG A 66 12.75 -2.62 -22.04
N GLN A 67 11.59 -2.19 -22.58
CA GLN A 67 11.21 -0.77 -22.68
C GLN A 67 10.19 -0.37 -21.64
N VAL A 68 9.68 -1.28 -20.81
CA VAL A 68 8.66 -0.97 -19.80
C VAL A 68 9.31 -0.30 -18.59
N VAL A 69 9.04 0.98 -18.45
CA VAL A 69 9.46 1.83 -17.34
C VAL A 69 8.25 2.59 -16.83
N LEU A 70 7.97 2.46 -15.54
CA LEU A 70 6.89 3.17 -14.85
C LEU A 70 7.51 4.35 -14.10
N GLN A 71 7.16 5.55 -14.47
CA GLN A 71 7.73 6.77 -13.93
C GLN A 71 6.87 7.31 -12.78
N MET A 72 7.51 7.71 -11.69
CA MET A 72 6.84 8.40 -10.58
C MET A 72 7.39 9.80 -10.38
N TRP A 73 8.69 9.98 -10.45
CA TRP A 73 9.34 11.28 -10.35
C TRP A 73 9.34 11.99 -11.72
N ASP A 74 8.99 13.27 -11.71
CA ASP A 74 8.84 14.09 -12.92
C ASP A 74 9.72 15.33 -12.81
N ALA A 75 10.69 15.47 -13.71
CA ALA A 75 11.63 16.61 -13.71
C ALA A 75 10.90 17.96 -13.86
N GLY A 76 9.76 17.99 -14.55
CA GLY A 76 8.99 19.22 -14.77
C GLY A 76 8.32 19.75 -13.51
N SER A 77 7.97 18.87 -12.57
CA SER A 77 7.24 19.24 -11.34
C SER A 77 8.06 19.04 -10.04
N ASP A 78 9.02 18.10 -10.03
CA ASP A 78 9.66 17.65 -8.80
C ASP A 78 11.11 18.14 -8.62
N LEU A 79 11.72 18.67 -9.70
CA LEU A 79 13.05 19.25 -9.59
C LEU A 79 12.99 20.50 -8.72
N PRO A 80 13.94 20.68 -7.76
CA PRO A 80 14.01 21.92 -6.98
C PRO A 80 14.11 23.16 -7.88
N ARG A 81 13.63 24.29 -7.37
CA ARG A 81 13.79 25.59 -8.02
C ARG A 81 15.25 25.99 -8.13
N GLU A 82 15.55 27.01 -8.91
CA GLU A 82 16.92 27.52 -9.13
C GLU A 82 17.60 27.93 -7.83
N ASP A 83 16.84 28.36 -6.82
CA ASP A 83 17.35 28.73 -5.48
C ASP A 83 17.54 27.53 -4.54
N GLY A 84 17.30 26.31 -5.03
CA GLY A 84 17.39 25.06 -4.27
C GLY A 84 16.18 24.77 -3.38
N THR A 85 15.16 25.61 -3.37
CA THR A 85 13.93 25.34 -2.62
C THR A 85 13.09 24.25 -3.31
N PRO A 86 12.37 23.40 -2.54
CA PRO A 86 11.47 22.42 -3.14
C PRO A 86 10.39 23.09 -4.01
N SER A 87 10.10 22.48 -5.16
CA SER A 87 9.02 22.92 -6.05
C SER A 87 7.65 22.67 -5.43
N ASP A 88 7.50 21.57 -4.70
CA ASP A 88 6.32 21.12 -3.97
C ASP A 88 6.74 20.47 -2.65
N PRO A 89 5.97 20.56 -1.56
CA PRO A 89 6.28 19.86 -0.33
C PRO A 89 6.14 18.32 -0.45
N ASP A 90 5.34 17.84 -1.39
CA ASP A 90 5.04 16.40 -1.59
C ASP A 90 5.71 15.86 -2.85
N ILE A 91 7.04 15.72 -2.80
CA ILE A 91 7.85 15.18 -3.90
C ILE A 91 8.04 13.67 -3.70
N PRO A 92 7.72 12.82 -4.70
CA PRO A 92 7.86 11.37 -4.58
C PRO A 92 9.30 10.96 -4.31
N CYS A 93 9.49 10.05 -3.34
CA CYS A 93 10.79 9.43 -3.06
C CYS A 93 11.12 8.34 -4.09
N ASN A 94 10.11 7.66 -4.60
CA ASN A 94 10.27 6.68 -5.67
C ASN A 94 10.45 7.39 -7.01
N VAL A 95 11.41 6.90 -7.81
CA VAL A 95 11.75 7.47 -9.11
C VAL A 95 11.09 6.70 -10.23
N ILE A 96 11.42 5.42 -10.35
CA ILE A 96 10.90 4.52 -11.40
C ILE A 96 10.72 3.11 -10.88
N SER A 97 9.82 2.36 -11.54
CA SER A 97 9.73 0.91 -11.47
C SER A 97 10.00 0.32 -12.86
N MET A 98 10.73 -0.79 -12.93
CA MET A 98 11.01 -1.49 -14.17
C MET A 98 10.58 -2.97 -14.06
N PRO A 99 9.30 -3.29 -14.34
CA PRO A 99 8.84 -4.66 -14.46
C PRO A 99 9.33 -5.26 -15.78
N LYS A 100 9.73 -6.54 -15.75
CA LYS A 100 10.11 -7.29 -16.94
C LYS A 100 9.89 -8.79 -16.73
N ILE A 101 9.54 -9.50 -17.78
CA ILE A 101 9.42 -10.96 -17.75
C ILE A 101 10.75 -11.57 -18.19
N ARG A 102 11.26 -12.52 -17.39
CA ARG A 102 12.42 -13.34 -17.71
C ARG A 102 12.12 -14.76 -17.27
N ASP A 103 12.44 -15.71 -18.14
CA ASP A 103 12.19 -17.13 -17.89
C ASP A 103 10.73 -17.42 -17.45
N GLY A 104 9.76 -16.70 -18.03
CA GLY A 104 8.34 -16.85 -17.72
C GLY A 104 7.90 -16.27 -16.36
N LYS A 105 8.75 -15.49 -15.71
CA LYS A 105 8.46 -14.89 -14.38
C LYS A 105 8.65 -13.39 -14.39
N LEU A 106 7.86 -12.68 -13.59
CA LEU A 106 7.92 -11.23 -13.48
C LEU A 106 8.97 -10.80 -12.46
N GLU A 107 10.06 -10.19 -12.94
CA GLU A 107 11.02 -9.45 -12.13
C GLU A 107 10.55 -8.01 -11.94
N TRP A 108 10.98 -7.40 -10.83
CA TRP A 108 10.70 -5.99 -10.54
C TRP A 108 11.96 -5.31 -10.01
N LEU A 109 12.35 -4.20 -10.62
CA LEU A 109 13.37 -3.31 -10.08
C LEU A 109 12.72 -1.99 -9.70
N GLN A 110 12.94 -1.57 -8.45
CA GLN A 110 12.49 -0.30 -7.88
C GLN A 110 13.68 0.61 -7.61
N ILE A 111 13.62 1.87 -8.07
CA ILE A 111 14.65 2.88 -7.79
C ILE A 111 14.04 4.01 -6.96
N ILE A 112 14.67 4.30 -5.82
CA ILE A 112 14.24 5.26 -4.82
C ILE A 112 15.39 6.26 -4.58
N ARG A 113 15.13 7.57 -4.78
CA ARG A 113 16.14 8.62 -4.56
C ARG A 113 16.44 8.90 -3.09
N SER A 114 15.44 8.69 -2.22
CA SER A 114 15.53 8.98 -0.79
C SER A 114 14.65 7.99 -0.03
N ASN A 115 15.22 7.22 0.89
CA ASN A 115 14.52 6.15 1.57
C ASN A 115 14.86 6.12 3.05
N ASP A 116 13.88 6.37 3.88
CA ASP A 116 13.99 6.26 5.33
C ASP A 116 13.97 4.78 5.73
N LEU A 117 14.96 4.37 6.52
CA LEU A 117 15.11 2.98 6.96
C LEU A 117 13.94 2.51 7.85
N PHE A 118 13.37 3.40 8.65
CA PHE A 118 12.32 3.06 9.62
C PHE A 118 10.92 3.03 9.01
N LEU A 119 10.55 4.09 8.29
CA LEU A 119 9.22 4.22 7.69
C LEU A 119 9.22 3.89 6.19
N GLY A 120 10.24 4.35 5.44
CA GLY A 120 10.28 4.22 4.00
C GLY A 120 10.48 2.80 3.53
N VAL A 121 11.55 2.14 3.97
CA VAL A 121 11.94 0.80 3.49
C VAL A 121 10.82 -0.24 3.69
N PRO A 122 10.25 -0.42 4.90
CA PRO A 122 9.22 -1.44 5.10
C PRO A 122 7.97 -1.19 4.27
N HIS A 123 7.51 0.07 4.18
CA HIS A 123 6.32 0.41 3.41
C HIS A 123 6.55 0.26 1.91
N ASN A 124 7.71 0.68 1.40
CA ASN A 124 8.05 0.53 -0.02
C ASN A 124 8.16 -0.95 -0.41
N LEU A 125 8.79 -1.79 0.43
CA LEU A 125 8.87 -3.24 0.17
C LEU A 125 7.47 -3.85 0.05
N VAL A 126 6.58 -3.63 1.02
CA VAL A 126 5.22 -4.16 0.98
C VAL A 126 4.46 -3.63 -0.24
N GLN A 127 4.50 -2.33 -0.47
CA GLN A 127 3.72 -1.70 -1.54
C GLN A 127 4.11 -2.21 -2.92
N PHE A 128 5.41 -2.27 -3.23
CA PHE A 128 5.87 -2.64 -4.57
C PHE A 128 5.94 -4.15 -4.80
N THR A 129 6.14 -4.96 -3.75
CA THR A 129 5.99 -6.42 -3.90
C THR A 129 4.53 -6.83 -4.09
N CYS A 130 3.58 -6.18 -3.41
CA CYS A 130 2.15 -6.38 -3.70
C CYS A 130 1.80 -5.95 -5.14
N LEU A 131 2.35 -4.84 -5.62
CA LEU A 131 2.12 -4.38 -6.99
C LEU A 131 2.74 -5.35 -8.02
N GLN A 132 3.93 -5.89 -7.74
CA GLN A 132 4.54 -6.95 -8.55
C GLN A 132 3.63 -8.18 -8.62
N GLU A 133 3.11 -8.63 -7.48
CA GLU A 133 2.25 -9.81 -7.41
C GLU A 133 0.93 -9.62 -8.18
N ILE A 134 0.30 -8.45 -8.04
CA ILE A 134 -0.91 -8.09 -8.80
C ILE A 134 -0.62 -8.09 -10.30
N MET A 135 0.47 -7.47 -10.73
CA MET A 135 0.87 -7.41 -12.14
C MET A 135 1.20 -8.82 -12.68
N ALA A 136 1.87 -9.66 -11.89
CA ALA A 136 2.13 -11.04 -12.26
C ALA A 136 0.82 -11.84 -12.45
N GLY A 137 -0.16 -11.64 -11.56
CA GLY A 137 -1.49 -12.21 -11.69
C GLY A 137 -2.21 -11.77 -12.98
N TRP A 138 -2.14 -10.50 -13.32
CA TRP A 138 -2.70 -9.96 -14.57
C TRP A 138 -2.07 -10.61 -15.81
N LEU A 139 -0.76 -10.82 -15.77
CA LEU A 139 0.01 -11.42 -16.87
C LEU A 139 -0.05 -12.96 -16.90
N GLY A 140 -0.61 -13.59 -15.88
CA GLY A 140 -0.66 -15.06 -15.76
C GLY A 140 0.70 -15.70 -15.54
N VAL A 141 1.66 -15.00 -14.93
CA VAL A 141 3.02 -15.46 -14.64
C VAL A 141 3.31 -15.49 -13.15
N GLU A 142 4.37 -16.19 -12.74
CA GLU A 142 4.85 -16.16 -11.36
C GLU A 142 5.71 -14.91 -11.09
N CYS A 143 5.81 -14.52 -9.82
CA CYS A 143 6.79 -13.53 -9.38
C CYS A 143 8.21 -14.15 -9.36
N ALA A 144 9.18 -13.37 -9.84
CA ALA A 144 10.59 -13.61 -9.64
C ALA A 144 11.16 -12.65 -8.57
N SER A 145 12.41 -12.24 -8.72
CA SER A 145 13.05 -11.32 -7.76
C SER A 145 12.41 -9.93 -7.78
N TYR A 146 12.26 -9.37 -6.59
CA TYR A 146 12.11 -7.94 -6.37
C TYR A 146 13.46 -7.36 -5.97
N ASN A 147 13.91 -6.35 -6.67
CA ASN A 147 15.15 -5.64 -6.37
C ASN A 147 14.86 -4.17 -6.09
N GLN A 148 15.50 -3.61 -5.06
CA GLN A 148 15.35 -2.21 -4.70
C GLN A 148 16.71 -1.53 -4.59
N ILE A 149 16.84 -0.39 -5.25
CA ILE A 149 17.99 0.50 -5.10
C ILE A 149 17.52 1.74 -4.36
N SER A 150 18.12 2.01 -3.21
CA SER A 150 17.92 3.23 -2.44
C SER A 150 19.20 4.07 -2.51
N ASP A 151 19.15 5.20 -3.23
CA ASP A 151 20.31 6.06 -3.41
C ASP A 151 20.70 6.71 -2.07
N SER A 152 19.82 7.54 -1.49
CA SER A 152 20.01 8.08 -0.15
C SER A 152 19.22 7.27 0.87
N LEU A 153 19.82 6.19 1.39
CA LEU A 153 19.29 5.44 2.52
C LEU A 153 19.68 6.13 3.82
N HIS A 154 18.73 6.50 4.65
CA HIS A 154 18.97 7.24 5.88
C HIS A 154 18.08 6.79 7.02
N LEU A 155 18.50 7.12 8.25
CA LEU A 155 17.72 6.94 9.48
C LEU A 155 17.71 8.29 10.22
N TYR A 156 16.52 8.75 10.60
CA TYR A 156 16.39 9.94 11.43
C TYR A 156 16.79 9.65 12.87
N ASN A 157 17.55 10.56 13.51
CA ASN A 157 17.99 10.41 14.90
C ASN A 157 16.84 10.15 15.89
N ARG A 158 15.66 10.70 15.62
CA ARG A 158 14.45 10.49 16.42
C ARG A 158 13.97 9.03 16.43
N ASP A 159 14.26 8.28 15.37
CA ASP A 159 13.77 6.91 15.15
C ASP A 159 14.86 5.85 15.49
N GLU A 160 16.07 6.30 15.85
CA GLU A 160 17.21 5.45 16.16
C GLU A 160 16.90 4.45 17.30
N ARG A 161 16.22 4.93 18.33
CA ARG A 161 15.83 4.12 19.48
C ARG A 161 14.84 3.02 19.11
N ASP A 162 13.91 3.31 18.21
CA ASP A 162 12.88 2.35 17.74
C ASP A 162 13.49 1.29 16.82
N VAL A 163 14.48 1.66 15.99
CA VAL A 163 15.18 0.74 15.10
C VAL A 163 16.15 -0.18 15.86
N PHE A 164 17.04 0.38 16.68
CA PHE A 164 18.08 -0.40 17.35
C PHE A 164 17.65 -0.97 18.69
N GLY A 165 16.62 -0.39 19.32
CA GLY A 165 16.02 -0.90 20.57
C GLY A 165 14.96 -1.99 20.35
N SER A 166 14.45 -2.13 19.13
CA SER A 166 13.46 -3.17 18.84
C SER A 166 14.11 -4.55 18.77
N ARG A 167 13.48 -5.55 19.43
CA ARG A 167 13.90 -6.94 19.25
C ARG A 167 13.41 -7.42 17.89
N PRO A 168 14.23 -8.15 17.13
CA PRO A 168 13.78 -8.79 15.90
C PRO A 168 12.53 -9.64 16.17
N LEU A 169 11.56 -9.56 15.29
CA LEU A 169 10.41 -10.44 15.33
C LEU A 169 10.89 -11.86 14.99
N SER A 170 11.19 -12.66 16.00
CA SER A 170 11.47 -14.07 15.81
C SER A 170 10.17 -14.83 15.56
N ASN A 171 10.14 -15.66 14.55
CA ASN A 171 9.07 -16.63 14.26
C ASN A 171 7.71 -16.08 13.87
N VAL A 172 7.64 -14.95 13.14
CA VAL A 172 6.38 -14.57 12.45
C VAL A 172 6.10 -15.60 11.36
N ALA A 173 4.90 -16.15 11.36
CA ALA A 173 4.47 -17.05 10.30
C ALA A 173 4.58 -16.33 8.94
N PRO A 174 5.00 -17.01 7.86
CA PRO A 174 5.03 -16.41 6.54
C PRO A 174 3.61 -16.07 6.08
N ASN A 175 3.46 -14.95 5.38
CA ASN A 175 2.23 -14.66 4.66
C ASN A 175 2.14 -15.61 3.45
N THR A 176 1.08 -16.42 3.41
CA THR A 176 0.82 -17.38 2.34
C THR A 176 -0.33 -16.95 1.42
N ASP A 177 -0.94 -15.81 1.69
CA ASP A 177 -2.01 -15.27 0.86
C ASP A 177 -1.44 -14.69 -0.43
N SER A 178 -2.08 -14.98 -1.55
CA SER A 178 -1.72 -14.42 -2.84
C SER A 178 -2.71 -13.35 -3.28
N LEU A 179 -2.18 -12.21 -3.75
CA LEU A 179 -2.95 -11.14 -4.37
C LEU A 179 -3.09 -11.32 -5.88
N ALA A 180 -2.43 -12.33 -6.46
CA ALA A 180 -2.45 -12.60 -7.89
C ALA A 180 -3.83 -13.05 -8.35
N LEU A 181 -4.43 -12.27 -9.25
CA LEU A 181 -5.70 -12.54 -9.92
C LEU A 181 -5.57 -12.25 -11.40
N PRO A 182 -6.32 -12.94 -12.28
CA PRO A 182 -6.53 -12.46 -13.64
C PRO A 182 -7.03 -11.03 -13.63
N ARG A 183 -6.68 -10.24 -14.64
CA ARG A 183 -6.94 -8.79 -14.65
C ARG A 183 -8.41 -8.44 -14.41
N GLU A 184 -9.33 -9.09 -15.13
CA GLU A 184 -10.76 -8.83 -15.00
C GLU A 184 -11.28 -9.13 -13.58
N GLU A 185 -10.86 -10.26 -13.00
CA GLU A 185 -11.20 -10.62 -11.62
C GLU A 185 -10.60 -9.62 -10.62
N SER A 186 -9.38 -9.17 -10.87
CA SER A 186 -8.67 -8.16 -10.07
C SER A 186 -9.43 -6.83 -10.06
N GLU A 187 -9.86 -6.34 -11.22
CA GLU A 187 -10.62 -5.08 -11.34
C GLU A 187 -11.93 -5.13 -10.54
N VAL A 188 -12.68 -6.24 -10.66
CA VAL A 188 -13.92 -6.45 -9.89
C VAL A 188 -13.64 -6.54 -8.38
N THR A 189 -12.61 -7.30 -8.00
CA THR A 189 -12.25 -7.52 -6.59
C THR A 189 -11.79 -6.21 -5.93
N PHE A 190 -10.94 -5.44 -6.59
CA PHE A 190 -10.49 -4.16 -6.05
C PHE A 190 -11.60 -3.11 -6.00
N GLY A 191 -12.47 -3.05 -7.02
CA GLY A 191 -13.64 -2.17 -7.01
C GLY A 191 -14.60 -2.48 -5.84
N GLU A 192 -14.83 -3.75 -5.57
CA GLU A 192 -15.66 -4.16 -4.43
C GLU A 192 -14.96 -3.91 -3.08
N LEU A 193 -13.65 -4.13 -2.98
CA LEU A 193 -12.88 -3.82 -1.78
C LEU A 193 -12.89 -2.31 -1.48
N GLU A 194 -12.68 -1.48 -2.50
CA GLU A 194 -12.73 -0.02 -2.38
C GLU A 194 -14.11 0.44 -1.89
N ARG A 195 -15.18 -0.07 -2.49
CA ARG A 195 -16.56 0.24 -2.08
C ARG A 195 -16.82 -0.12 -0.61
N ARG A 196 -16.31 -1.28 -0.14
CA ARG A 196 -16.43 -1.69 1.26
C ARG A 196 -15.63 -0.81 2.18
N ILE A 197 -14.41 -0.42 1.80
CA ILE A 197 -13.58 0.51 2.56
C ILE A 197 -14.25 1.89 2.66
N GLU A 198 -14.78 2.42 1.56
CA GLU A 198 -15.50 3.70 1.56
C GLU A 198 -16.69 3.67 2.51
N TRP A 199 -17.39 2.55 2.57
CA TRP A 199 -18.50 2.39 3.51
C TRP A 199 -18.03 2.29 4.97
N MET A 200 -16.97 1.52 5.26
CA MET A 200 -16.41 1.39 6.61
C MET A 200 -15.97 2.72 7.23
N ILE A 201 -15.64 3.72 6.41
CA ILE A 201 -15.22 5.03 6.88
C ILE A 201 -16.38 6.00 7.14
N THR A 202 -17.61 5.62 6.83
CA THR A 202 -18.80 6.45 7.08
C THR A 202 -18.98 6.64 8.59
N PRO A 203 -19.07 7.90 9.08
CA PRO A 203 -19.17 8.17 10.53
C PRO A 203 -20.40 7.53 11.19
N GLU A 204 -21.53 7.51 10.48
CA GLU A 204 -22.81 7.02 10.94
C GLU A 204 -23.01 5.50 10.76
N LEU A 205 -21.94 4.78 10.36
CA LEU A 205 -22.00 3.33 10.17
C LEU A 205 -22.43 2.63 11.46
N ARG A 206 -23.42 1.74 11.35
CA ARG A 206 -23.90 0.92 12.45
C ARG A 206 -23.20 -0.44 12.46
N GLU A 207 -23.16 -1.08 13.63
CA GLU A 207 -22.50 -2.37 13.82
C GLU A 207 -23.07 -3.44 12.90
N GLU A 208 -24.40 -3.56 12.80
CA GLU A 208 -25.06 -4.56 11.94
C GLU A 208 -24.81 -4.31 10.45
N GLU A 209 -24.51 -3.08 10.06
CA GLU A 209 -24.15 -2.76 8.69
C GLU A 209 -22.72 -3.22 8.39
N LEU A 210 -21.79 -3.02 9.31
CA LEU A 210 -20.42 -3.50 9.18
C LEU A 210 -20.39 -5.05 9.16
N GLU A 211 -21.17 -5.70 10.02
CA GLU A 211 -21.29 -7.16 10.04
C GLU A 211 -21.80 -7.72 8.69
N ARG A 212 -22.81 -7.09 8.09
CA ARG A 212 -23.31 -7.48 6.77
C ARG A 212 -22.28 -7.28 5.67
N MET A 213 -21.51 -6.21 5.71
CA MET A 213 -20.47 -5.92 4.74
C MET A 213 -19.28 -6.86 4.84
N PHE A 214 -19.06 -7.45 6.00
CA PHE A 214 -17.99 -8.40 6.22
C PHE A 214 -18.19 -9.70 5.42
N ARG A 215 -19.42 -10.08 5.09
CA ARG A 215 -19.71 -11.26 4.28
C ARG A 215 -19.34 -11.02 2.82
N TRP A 216 -18.32 -11.73 2.35
CA TRP A 216 -17.83 -11.62 0.97
C TRP A 216 -17.42 -13.00 0.42
N ASP A 217 -18.40 -13.86 0.25
CA ASP A 217 -18.17 -15.27 -0.13
C ASP A 217 -17.57 -15.42 -1.54
N ALA A 218 -17.84 -14.46 -2.44
CA ALA A 218 -17.31 -14.46 -3.80
C ALA A 218 -15.80 -14.14 -3.89
N ALA A 219 -15.21 -13.53 -2.85
CA ALA A 219 -13.79 -13.19 -2.86
C ALA A 219 -12.90 -14.40 -2.58
N ARG A 220 -11.70 -14.40 -3.14
CA ARG A 220 -10.65 -15.36 -2.75
C ARG A 220 -10.23 -15.13 -1.30
N GLN A 221 -9.73 -16.19 -0.67
CA GLN A 221 -9.41 -16.19 0.77
C GLN A 221 -8.45 -15.08 1.18
N ALA A 222 -7.43 -14.78 0.36
CA ALA A 222 -6.50 -13.67 0.61
C ALA A 222 -7.22 -12.34 0.83
N TYR A 223 -8.17 -12.00 -0.04
CA TYR A 223 -8.95 -10.76 0.06
C TYR A 223 -9.94 -10.78 1.22
N ARG A 224 -10.50 -11.95 1.56
CA ARG A 224 -11.31 -12.13 2.78
C ARG A 224 -10.47 -11.92 4.04
N ASN A 225 -9.24 -12.41 4.06
CA ASN A 225 -8.32 -12.18 5.18
C ASN A 225 -7.96 -10.70 5.33
N MET A 226 -7.72 -9.98 4.22
CA MET A 226 -7.52 -8.52 4.25
C MET A 226 -8.75 -7.79 4.79
N LEU A 227 -9.94 -8.16 4.30
CA LEU A 227 -11.20 -7.58 4.76
C LEU A 227 -11.43 -7.85 6.26
N ALA A 228 -11.09 -9.04 6.75
CA ALA A 228 -11.22 -9.38 8.17
C ALA A 228 -10.40 -8.43 9.06
N VAL A 229 -9.15 -8.14 8.68
CA VAL A 229 -8.29 -7.19 9.41
C VAL A 229 -8.86 -5.76 9.36
N LEU A 230 -9.36 -5.33 8.19
CA LEU A 230 -9.96 -3.99 8.04
C LEU A 230 -11.23 -3.83 8.87
N VAL A 231 -12.10 -4.84 8.87
CA VAL A 231 -13.33 -4.86 9.68
C VAL A 231 -13.00 -4.90 11.17
N ALA A 232 -12.03 -5.72 11.59
CA ALA A 232 -11.60 -5.78 12.97
C ALA A 232 -11.09 -4.42 13.46
N GLU A 233 -10.27 -3.71 12.67
CA GLU A 233 -9.80 -2.38 13.03
C GLU A 233 -10.93 -1.34 13.05
N ALA A 234 -11.86 -1.40 12.10
CA ALA A 234 -13.02 -0.52 12.07
C ALA A 234 -13.94 -0.73 13.30
N ALA A 235 -14.12 -1.99 13.72
CA ALA A 235 -14.88 -2.38 14.91
C ALA A 235 -14.14 -1.95 16.20
N ARG A 236 -12.85 -2.25 16.32
CA ARG A 236 -12.02 -1.86 17.48
C ARG A 236 -12.10 -0.34 17.75
N ARG A 237 -11.98 0.47 16.71
CA ARG A 237 -12.05 1.96 16.83
C ARG A 237 -13.41 2.47 17.27
N ARG A 238 -14.46 1.67 17.11
CA ARG A 238 -15.82 1.99 17.54
C ARG A 238 -16.21 1.32 18.86
N GLY A 239 -15.35 0.48 19.43
CA GLY A 239 -15.60 -0.28 20.66
C GLY A 239 -16.55 -1.48 20.46
N TRP A 240 -16.69 -1.99 19.24
CA TRP A 240 -17.50 -3.16 18.91
C TRP A 240 -16.70 -4.45 19.04
N THR A 241 -16.45 -4.86 20.28
CA THR A 241 -15.51 -5.95 20.63
C THR A 241 -15.93 -7.30 20.09
N ASP A 242 -17.23 -7.60 20.06
CA ASP A 242 -17.72 -8.89 19.55
C ASP A 242 -17.48 -9.00 18.03
N LEU A 243 -17.72 -7.92 17.30
CA LEU A 243 -17.48 -7.88 15.86
C LEU A 243 -15.98 -7.90 15.54
N GLU A 244 -15.14 -7.20 16.31
CA GLU A 244 -13.68 -7.26 16.20
C GLU A 244 -13.18 -8.70 16.31
N THR A 245 -13.55 -9.37 17.40
CA THR A 245 -13.17 -10.77 17.67
C THR A 245 -13.73 -11.72 16.59
N GLY A 246 -14.99 -11.53 16.23
CA GLY A 246 -15.66 -12.29 15.19
C GLY A 246 -14.94 -12.18 13.84
N ALA A 247 -14.58 -10.98 13.43
CA ALA A 247 -13.87 -10.74 12.19
C ALA A 247 -12.52 -11.46 12.17
N MET A 248 -11.70 -11.31 13.21
CA MET A 248 -10.40 -11.97 13.27
C MET A 248 -10.48 -13.48 13.40
N SER A 249 -11.58 -14.04 13.93
CA SER A 249 -11.80 -15.50 13.99
C SER A 249 -11.90 -16.12 12.60
N THR A 250 -12.43 -15.40 11.63
CA THR A 250 -12.57 -15.86 10.23
C THR A 250 -11.28 -15.74 9.41
N CYS A 251 -10.33 -14.94 9.87
CA CYS A 251 -9.03 -14.82 9.21
C CYS A 251 -8.29 -16.16 9.29
N THR A 252 -7.92 -16.73 8.15
CA THR A 252 -7.15 -17.99 8.09
C THR A 252 -5.64 -17.77 8.01
N ASN A 253 -5.20 -16.52 7.75
CA ASN A 253 -3.80 -16.15 7.64
C ASN A 253 -3.16 -15.99 9.01
N SER A 254 -2.24 -16.89 9.37
CA SER A 254 -1.55 -16.86 10.66
C SER A 254 -0.66 -15.64 10.85
N ALA A 255 -0.03 -15.14 9.78
CA ALA A 255 0.77 -13.92 9.83
C ALA A 255 -0.12 -12.71 10.20
N PHE A 256 -1.28 -12.56 9.57
CA PHE A 256 -2.21 -11.48 9.90
C PHE A 256 -2.73 -11.57 11.33
N LYS A 257 -3.05 -12.78 11.82
CA LYS A 257 -3.47 -12.97 13.21
C LYS A 257 -2.40 -12.55 14.21
N GLU A 258 -1.17 -12.97 13.97
CA GLU A 258 -0.05 -12.62 14.85
C GLU A 258 0.24 -11.12 14.85
N LEU A 259 0.27 -10.50 13.67
CA LEU A 259 0.48 -9.07 13.53
C LEU A 259 -0.68 -8.25 14.12
N TRP A 260 -1.91 -8.76 14.02
CA TRP A 260 -3.09 -8.15 14.65
C TRP A 260 -2.94 -8.10 16.18
N ILE A 261 -2.59 -9.22 16.82
CA ILE A 261 -2.38 -9.27 18.27
C ILE A 261 -1.34 -8.23 18.70
N ARG A 262 -0.22 -8.14 17.99
CA ARG A 262 0.85 -7.15 18.29
C ARG A 262 0.38 -5.72 18.05
N TRP A 263 -0.43 -5.50 17.03
CA TRP A 263 -1.02 -4.20 16.74
C TRP A 263 -1.92 -3.73 17.88
N VAL A 264 -2.85 -4.57 18.33
CA VAL A 264 -3.75 -4.24 19.45
C VAL A 264 -2.95 -3.94 20.73
N GLN A 265 -2.00 -4.80 21.09
CA GLN A 265 -1.12 -4.57 22.25
C GLN A 265 -0.39 -3.23 22.19
N ARG A 266 0.08 -2.83 21.02
CA ARG A 266 0.74 -1.53 20.82
C ARG A 266 -0.21 -0.34 20.95
N MET A 267 -1.47 -0.51 20.57
CA MET A 267 -2.47 0.57 20.62
C MET A 267 -3.06 0.77 22.02
N GLU A 268 -2.92 -0.24 22.91
CA GLU A 268 -3.37 -0.21 24.31
C GLU A 268 -2.27 0.25 25.27
N ALA A 269 -1.01 0.27 24.84
CA ALA A 269 0.16 0.68 25.62
C ALA A 269 0.42 2.20 25.52
#